data_8e035e8c58b9325b32412c27d5d0cb3a
#
_entry.id   8e035e8c58b9325b32412c27d5d0cb3a
#
_cell.length_a   1.000
_cell.length_b   1.000
_cell.length_c   1.000
_cell.angle_alpha   90.00
_cell.angle_beta   90.00
_cell.angle_gamma   90.00
#
_symmetry.space_group_name_H-M   'P 1'
#
loop_
_entity.id
_entity.type
_entity.pdbx_description
1 polymer ?
#
loop_
_entity_poly.entity_id
_entity_poly.type
_entity_poly.pdbx_seq_one_letter_code
_entity_poly.pdbx_strand_id
1 'polypeptide(L)'
;MFLDLHTHSVASDDSRATVDQYIKWVSVLRRKGVLIDGFVLTEHRQFNHDIDYVSISEKTGITILKGAELDTDAGHFLIYGITESLSENIDFLDLTMSAEKLVELCDNLGAIAIPAHPG
;
A
#
# COMPACT_ATOMS: atom_id res chain seq x y z
N MET A 1 -11.92 1.58 -12.70
CA MET A 1 -11.86 1.45 -11.23
C MET A 1 -11.09 2.64 -10.66
N PHE A 2 -11.60 3.25 -9.61
CA PHE A 2 -10.96 4.39 -8.95
C PHE A 2 -10.54 3.97 -7.55
N LEU A 3 -9.25 4.00 -7.27
CA LEU A 3 -8.68 3.62 -5.99
C LEU A 3 -7.80 4.74 -5.43
N ASP A 4 -7.81 4.89 -4.11
CA ASP A 4 -6.78 5.67 -3.42
C ASP A 4 -5.58 4.75 -3.22
N LEU A 5 -4.45 5.08 -3.86
CA LEU A 5 -3.27 4.22 -3.93
C LEU A 5 -2.30 4.42 -2.77
N HIS A 6 -2.52 5.41 -1.91
CA HIS A 6 -1.58 5.73 -0.84
C HIS A 6 -2.30 5.99 0.48
N THR A 7 -2.54 4.93 1.26
CA THR A 7 -3.16 5.01 2.58
C THR A 7 -2.40 4.18 3.60
N HIS A 8 -2.54 4.55 4.86
CA HIS A 8 -1.93 3.86 5.99
C HIS A 8 -2.99 3.59 7.06
N SER A 9 -2.94 2.41 7.66
CA SER A 9 -3.78 2.09 8.81
C SER A 9 -2.99 2.28 10.12
N VAL A 10 -3.58 1.92 11.24
CA VAL A 10 -2.91 1.95 12.55
C VAL A 10 -1.70 1.00 12.64
N ALA A 11 -1.54 0.11 11.67
CA ALA A 11 -0.34 -0.73 11.58
C ALA A 11 0.91 0.11 11.30
N SER A 12 0.77 1.31 10.69
CA SER A 12 1.86 2.24 10.45
C SER A 12 2.02 3.20 11.64
N ASP A 13 3.27 3.59 11.92
CA ASP A 13 3.61 4.46 13.05
C ASP A 13 2.95 5.83 13.01
N ASP A 14 2.74 6.35 11.81
CA ASP A 14 2.30 7.73 11.58
C ASP A 14 0.81 7.86 11.24
N SER A 15 0.05 6.77 11.29
CA SER A 15 -1.38 6.82 11.01
C SER A 15 -2.21 6.40 12.22
N ARG A 16 -3.31 7.13 12.44
CA ARG A 16 -4.31 6.82 13.47
C ARG A 16 -5.60 6.25 12.88
N ALA A 17 -5.65 6.14 11.56
CA ALA A 17 -6.84 5.64 10.88
C ALA A 17 -6.88 4.10 10.90
N THR A 18 -8.03 3.54 11.21
CA THR A 18 -8.26 2.11 11.10
C THR A 18 -8.79 1.77 9.71
N VAL A 19 -8.74 0.49 9.35
CA VAL A 19 -9.36 0.03 8.09
C VAL A 19 -10.86 0.34 8.10
N ASP A 20 -11.54 0.19 9.24
CA ASP A 20 -12.96 0.53 9.37
C ASP A 20 -13.24 2.01 9.10
N GLN A 21 -12.35 2.91 9.52
CA GLN A 21 -12.49 4.33 9.25
C GLN A 21 -12.36 4.63 7.75
N TYR A 22 -11.44 3.96 7.05
CA TYR A 22 -11.33 4.08 5.59
C TYR A 22 -12.59 3.58 4.88
N ILE A 23 -13.16 2.47 5.34
CA ILE A 23 -14.41 1.92 4.82
C ILE A 23 -15.54 2.94 4.98
N LYS A 24 -15.67 3.56 6.14
CA LYS A 24 -16.66 4.62 6.39
C LYS A 24 -16.44 5.81 5.49
N TRP A 25 -15.20 6.23 5.31
CA TRP A 25 -14.84 7.35 4.44
C TRP A 25 -15.24 7.08 2.98
N VAL A 26 -14.93 5.90 2.45
CA VAL A 26 -15.34 5.51 1.09
C VAL A 26 -16.87 5.51 0.97
N SER A 27 -17.57 4.98 1.97
CA SER A 27 -19.03 4.95 1.98
C SER A 27 -19.65 6.34 1.97
N VAL A 28 -19.07 7.29 2.73
CA VAL A 28 -19.51 8.69 2.73
C VAL A 28 -19.28 9.35 1.38
N LEU A 29 -18.10 9.14 0.76
CA LEU A 29 -17.78 9.69 -0.54
C LEU A 29 -18.74 9.17 -1.62
N ARG A 30 -19.06 7.87 -1.61
CA ARG A 30 -20.01 7.29 -2.54
C ARG A 30 -21.39 7.91 -2.40
N ARG A 31 -21.86 8.16 -1.18
CA ARG A 31 -23.15 8.81 -0.92
C ARG A 31 -23.19 10.25 -1.45
N LYS A 32 -22.03 10.89 -1.55
CA LYS A 32 -21.89 12.25 -2.11
C LYS A 32 -21.70 12.25 -3.63
N GLY A 33 -21.76 11.08 -4.27
CA GLY A 33 -21.61 10.94 -5.72
C GLY A 33 -20.17 10.84 -6.21
N VAL A 34 -19.21 10.68 -5.31
CA VAL A 34 -17.80 10.49 -5.69
C VAL A 34 -17.59 9.07 -6.17
N LEU A 35 -16.96 8.91 -7.34
CA LEU A 35 -16.63 7.61 -7.91
C LEU A 35 -15.33 7.09 -7.28
N ILE A 36 -15.47 6.27 -6.25
CA ILE A 36 -14.34 5.61 -5.60
C ILE A 36 -14.70 4.14 -5.31
N ASP A 37 -13.84 3.23 -5.75
CA ASP A 37 -14.05 1.78 -5.60
C ASP A 37 -13.37 1.20 -4.37
N GLY A 38 -12.33 1.85 -3.87
CA GLY A 38 -11.61 1.34 -2.71
C GLY A 38 -10.29 2.05 -2.48
N PHE A 39 -9.39 1.38 -1.78
CA PHE A 39 -8.09 1.93 -1.42
C PHE A 39 -7.03 0.84 -1.35
N VAL A 40 -5.76 1.26 -1.40
CA VAL A 40 -4.61 0.38 -1.23
C VAL A 40 -3.90 0.79 0.07
N LEU A 41 -3.72 -0.15 0.97
CA LEU A 41 -2.97 0.07 2.21
C LEU A 41 -1.48 -0.09 1.91
N THR A 42 -0.75 1.03 1.92
CA THR A 42 0.69 1.06 1.71
C THR A 42 1.39 1.40 3.02
N GLU A 43 1.41 0.43 3.91
CA GLU A 43 1.97 0.63 5.25
C GLU A 43 3.47 0.88 5.19
N HIS A 44 3.97 1.71 6.12
CA HIS A 44 5.39 2.03 6.19
C HIS A 44 6.22 0.81 6.60
N ARG A 45 7.22 0.47 5.80
CA ARG A 45 8.26 -0.52 6.13
C ARG A 45 7.74 -1.87 6.59
N GLN A 46 6.59 -2.28 6.03
CA GLN A 46 6.02 -3.58 6.38
C GLN A 46 5.09 -4.11 5.28
N PHE A 47 5.02 -5.40 5.18
CA PHE A 47 4.05 -6.10 4.35
C PHE A 47 3.83 -7.49 4.96
N ASN A 48 2.61 -7.75 5.44
CA ASN A 48 2.27 -9.03 6.06
C ASN A 48 1.36 -9.83 5.14
N HIS A 49 1.89 -10.93 4.58
CA HIS A 49 1.15 -11.82 3.69
C HIS A 49 0.01 -12.58 4.39
N ASP A 50 0.09 -12.75 5.71
CA ASP A 50 -0.93 -13.47 6.48
C ASP A 50 -2.20 -12.64 6.70
N ILE A 51 -2.13 -11.33 6.47
CA ILE A 51 -3.28 -10.44 6.60
C ILE A 51 -3.84 -10.14 5.23
N ASP A 52 -5.13 -10.40 5.03
CA ASP A 52 -5.84 -9.97 3.83
C ASP A 52 -7.21 -9.37 4.21
N TYR A 53 -7.83 -8.72 3.25
CA TYR A 53 -9.09 -8.03 3.45
C TYR A 53 -10.17 -8.53 2.50
N VAL A 54 -10.02 -9.75 1.98
CA VAL A 54 -10.94 -10.33 0.99
C VAL A 54 -12.36 -10.41 1.54
N SER A 55 -12.53 -10.93 2.75
CA SER A 55 -13.85 -11.07 3.38
C SER A 55 -14.54 -9.72 3.59
N ILE A 56 -13.79 -8.72 4.05
CA ILE A 56 -14.32 -7.37 4.26
C ILE A 56 -14.67 -6.72 2.92
N SER A 57 -13.83 -6.89 1.91
CA SER A 57 -14.09 -6.38 0.56
C SER A 57 -15.39 -6.96 -0.01
N GLU A 58 -15.60 -8.26 0.15
CA GLU A 58 -16.79 -8.93 -0.33
C GLU A 58 -18.06 -8.45 0.39
N LYS A 59 -17.98 -8.26 1.72
CA LYS A 59 -19.11 -7.80 2.53
C LYS A 59 -19.50 -6.36 2.25
N THR A 60 -18.53 -5.50 2.02
CA THR A 60 -18.75 -4.05 1.91
C THR A 60 -18.87 -3.56 0.48
N GLY A 61 -18.44 -4.35 -0.50
CA GLY A 61 -18.33 -3.92 -1.89
C GLY A 61 -17.23 -2.87 -2.10
N ILE A 62 -16.29 -2.75 -1.16
CA ILE A 62 -15.16 -1.82 -1.23
C ILE A 62 -13.88 -2.62 -1.46
N THR A 63 -13.15 -2.29 -2.52
CA THR A 63 -11.89 -2.97 -2.84
C THR A 63 -10.79 -2.50 -1.88
N ILE A 64 -10.17 -3.45 -1.19
CA ILE A 64 -9.07 -3.18 -0.26
C ILE A 64 -7.87 -4.02 -0.69
N LEU A 65 -6.82 -3.35 -1.14
CA LEU A 65 -5.60 -4.00 -1.60
C LEU A 65 -4.43 -3.62 -0.68
N LYS A 66 -3.33 -4.37 -0.77
CA LYS A 66 -2.14 -4.13 0.03
C LYS A 66 -0.93 -3.82 -0.85
N GLY A 67 -0.14 -2.86 -0.42
CA GLY A 67 1.18 -2.55 -0.92
C GLY A 67 2.09 -2.23 0.25
N ALA A 68 3.17 -1.52 -0.01
CA ALA A 68 4.07 -1.04 1.05
C ALA A 68 4.67 0.31 0.68
N GLU A 69 5.02 1.10 1.68
CA GLU A 69 5.82 2.31 1.50
C GLU A 69 7.17 2.08 2.15
N LEU A 70 8.23 2.20 1.36
CA LEU A 70 9.60 1.92 1.79
C LEU A 70 10.48 3.16 1.72
N ASP A 71 11.42 3.26 2.64
CA ASP A 71 12.43 4.32 2.63
C ASP A 71 13.58 3.91 1.71
N THR A 72 14.05 4.84 0.88
CA THR A 72 15.18 4.64 0.00
C THR A 72 16.15 5.82 0.08
N ASP A 73 17.28 5.70 -0.61
CA ASP A 73 18.24 6.79 -0.75
C ASP A 73 17.72 7.98 -1.59
N ALA A 74 16.58 7.80 -2.25
CA ALA A 74 15.94 8.83 -3.08
C ALA A 74 14.52 9.19 -2.58
N GLY A 75 14.23 8.97 -1.29
CA GLY A 75 12.93 9.24 -0.68
C GLY A 75 12.07 7.99 -0.54
N HIS A 76 10.78 8.20 -0.28
CA HIS A 76 9.83 7.10 -0.10
C HIS A 76 9.33 6.56 -1.43
N PHE A 77 9.23 5.25 -1.53
CA PHE A 77 8.65 4.57 -2.70
C PHE A 77 7.48 3.71 -2.30
N LEU A 78 6.44 3.73 -3.12
CA LEU A 78 5.27 2.86 -2.99
C LEU A 78 5.48 1.62 -3.85
N ILE A 79 5.25 0.44 -3.26
CA ILE A 79 5.43 -0.83 -3.93
C ILE A 79 4.09 -1.53 -4.04
N TYR A 80 3.73 -1.94 -5.24
CA TYR A 80 2.49 -2.68 -5.54
C TYR A 80 2.83 -4.03 -6.19
N GLY A 81 1.99 -5.03 -5.94
CA GLY A 81 2.18 -6.36 -6.51
C GLY A 81 3.26 -7.17 -5.81
N ILE A 82 3.34 -7.03 -4.47
CA ILE A 82 4.35 -7.72 -3.68
C ILE A 82 4.04 -9.21 -3.58
N THR A 83 4.97 -10.05 -4.03
CA THR A 83 4.91 -11.50 -3.90
C THR A 83 5.82 -11.94 -2.75
N GLU A 84 5.70 -13.21 -2.33
CA GLU A 84 6.61 -13.78 -1.34
C GLU A 84 8.07 -13.70 -1.80
N SER A 85 8.31 -13.99 -3.09
CA SER A 85 9.66 -13.91 -3.68
C SER A 85 10.24 -12.52 -3.55
N LEU A 86 9.46 -11.48 -3.83
CA LEU A 86 9.90 -10.09 -3.68
C LEU A 86 10.16 -9.77 -2.20
N SER A 87 9.25 -10.15 -1.30
CA SER A 87 9.39 -9.91 0.14
C SER A 87 10.66 -10.51 0.72
N GLU A 88 11.05 -11.70 0.27
CA GLU A 88 12.25 -12.38 0.74
C GLU A 88 13.53 -11.64 0.34
N ASN A 89 13.47 -10.80 -0.68
CA ASN A 89 14.62 -10.06 -1.20
C ASN A 89 14.67 -8.59 -0.76
N ILE A 90 13.72 -8.16 0.09
CA ILE A 90 13.66 -6.79 0.59
C ILE A 90 13.86 -6.78 2.11
N ASP A 91 14.75 -5.93 2.59
CA ASP A 91 14.81 -5.57 4.01
C ASP A 91 13.91 -4.36 4.23
N PHE A 92 12.69 -4.60 4.73
CA PHE A 92 11.69 -3.56 4.95
C PHE A 92 12.12 -2.52 6.00
N LEU A 93 13.08 -2.85 6.84
CA LEU A 93 13.57 -1.95 7.89
C LEU A 93 14.78 -1.12 7.46
N ASP A 94 15.32 -1.37 6.27
CA ASP A 94 16.43 -0.59 5.74
C ASP A 94 15.94 0.79 5.33
N LEU A 95 16.50 1.83 5.96
CA LEU A 95 16.12 3.22 5.69
C LEU A 95 16.94 3.85 4.56
N THR A 96 17.94 3.15 4.06
CA THR A 96 18.89 3.67 3.08
C THR A 96 19.06 2.79 1.85
N MET A 97 18.07 1.92 1.56
CA MET A 97 18.17 1.05 0.40
C MET A 97 18.29 1.85 -0.90
N SER A 98 18.97 1.29 -1.88
CA SER A 98 19.10 1.92 -3.20
C SER A 98 17.76 1.88 -3.94
N ALA A 99 17.24 3.06 -4.28
CA ALA A 99 16.01 3.18 -5.08
C ALA A 99 16.18 2.51 -6.45
N GLU A 100 17.33 2.68 -7.09
CA GLU A 100 17.63 2.05 -8.38
C GLU A 100 17.54 0.53 -8.31
N LYS A 101 18.17 -0.07 -7.29
CA LYS A 101 18.13 -1.53 -7.09
C LYS A 101 16.73 -2.01 -6.74
N LEU A 102 15.98 -1.24 -5.97
CA LEU A 102 14.59 -1.56 -5.63
C LEU A 102 13.72 -1.61 -6.88
N VAL A 103 13.82 -0.62 -7.75
CA VAL A 103 13.07 -0.58 -9.02
C VAL A 103 13.43 -1.76 -9.90
N GLU A 104 14.71 -2.09 -10.04
CA GLU A 104 15.17 -3.25 -10.82
C GLU A 104 14.62 -4.56 -10.26
N LEU A 105 14.67 -4.74 -8.95
CA LEU A 105 14.15 -5.93 -8.28
C LEU A 105 12.65 -6.08 -8.52
N CYS A 106 11.90 -5.00 -8.39
CA CYS A 106 10.46 -5.01 -8.65
C CYS A 106 10.15 -5.36 -10.09
N ASP A 107 10.86 -4.76 -11.06
CA ASP A 107 10.69 -5.08 -12.47
C ASP A 107 10.93 -6.57 -12.74
N ASN A 108 11.97 -7.15 -12.16
CA ASN A 108 12.32 -8.56 -12.36
C ASN A 108 11.31 -9.52 -11.74
N LEU A 109 10.59 -9.10 -10.70
CA LEU A 109 9.65 -9.95 -9.97
C LEU A 109 8.19 -9.56 -10.17
N GLY A 110 7.90 -8.74 -11.18
CA GLY A 110 6.53 -8.43 -11.58
C GLY A 110 5.80 -7.42 -10.70
N ALA A 111 6.53 -6.68 -9.86
CA ALA A 111 5.97 -5.62 -9.02
C ALA A 111 6.24 -4.24 -9.64
N ILE A 112 5.64 -3.21 -9.05
CA ILE A 112 5.81 -1.82 -9.48
C ILE A 112 6.29 -1.00 -8.29
N ALA A 113 7.34 -0.19 -8.50
CA ALA A 113 7.85 0.75 -7.51
C ALA A 113 7.75 2.17 -8.08
N ILE A 114 7.11 3.08 -7.35
CA ILE A 114 6.95 4.48 -7.76
C ILE A 114 7.28 5.43 -6.60
N PRO A 115 7.81 6.64 -6.87
CA PRO A 115 8.01 7.63 -5.82
C PRO A 115 6.67 8.01 -5.18
N ALA A 116 6.64 8.06 -3.83
CA ALA A 116 5.42 8.37 -3.09
C ALA A 116 5.08 9.86 -3.14
N HIS A 117 6.10 10.70 -2.99
CA HIS A 117 5.96 12.16 -2.98
C HIS A 117 7.33 12.79 -3.21
N PRO A 118 7.37 14.05 -3.67
CA PRO A 118 8.64 14.73 -3.90
C PRO A 118 9.45 14.90 -2.62
N GLY A 119 10.67 14.53 -2.70
CA GLY A 119 11.73 14.75 -1.74
C GLY A 119 11.57 14.67 -0.33
#